data_8cd765ddafc45f0db03d476aa9961724
#
_entry.id   8cd765ddafc45f0db03d476aa9961724
#
_cell.length_a   1.000
_cell.length_b   1.000
_cell.length_c   1.000
_cell.angle_alpha   90.00
_cell.angle_beta   90.00
_cell.angle_gamma   90.00
#
_symmetry.space_group_name_H-M   'P 1'
#
loop_
_entity.id
_entity.type
_entity.pdbx_description
1 polymer ?
#
loop_
_entity_poly.entity_id
_entity_poly.type
_entity_poly.pdbx_seq_one_letter_code
_entity_poly.pdbx_strand_id
1 'polypeptide(L)'
;MSFRLQIIGGGNMGEALLRGLLNNNWASKDELHVVEPVSERRDYLAATISGVSISEEPLSELDSLIAVKPDKVPEVLGVLSKLNPDRVLSIAAGVRVSSMEKILGENVRVLRAMPNTPALIGKGSAGVAAGSTANDEDLIWAVEILSAVGLAMVVEESQLDAVTGVSGSGPAYLFFLAEALIDAGCEVGLSKDESQSLVEQTLLGAAAL
;
A
#
# COMPACT_ATOMS: atom_id res chain seq x y z
N MET A 1 -23.02 10.53 8.74
CA MET A 1 -22.06 9.41 8.55
C MET A 1 -20.69 9.99 8.78
N SER A 2 -19.87 9.36 9.61
CA SER A 2 -18.49 9.80 9.88
C SER A 2 -17.55 8.84 9.18
N PHE A 3 -16.79 9.31 8.21
CA PHE A 3 -15.73 8.50 7.60
C PHE A 3 -14.66 8.19 8.65
N ARG A 4 -14.06 7.02 8.56
CA ARG A 4 -12.98 6.54 9.42
C ARG A 4 -11.60 6.73 8.77
N LEU A 5 -11.54 6.65 7.44
CA LEU A 5 -10.30 6.76 6.67
C LEU A 5 -10.57 7.27 5.26
N GLN A 6 -9.72 8.16 4.76
CA GLN A 6 -9.61 8.43 3.34
C GLN A 6 -8.33 7.85 2.74
N ILE A 7 -8.44 7.32 1.53
CA ILE A 7 -7.33 6.78 0.74
C ILE A 7 -7.05 7.77 -0.39
N ILE A 8 -5.90 8.43 -0.33
CA ILE A 8 -5.47 9.40 -1.33
C ILE A 8 -4.68 8.67 -2.43
N GLY A 9 -5.32 8.50 -3.58
CA GLY A 9 -4.82 7.72 -4.71
C GLY A 9 -5.57 6.40 -4.87
N GLY A 10 -6.44 6.34 -5.87
CA GLY A 10 -7.22 5.17 -6.26
C GLY A 10 -6.49 4.21 -7.22
N GLY A 11 -5.15 4.28 -7.32
CA GLY A 11 -4.35 3.39 -8.14
C GLY A 11 -4.37 1.93 -7.64
N ASN A 12 -3.55 1.05 -8.23
CA ASN A 12 -3.56 -0.38 -7.90
C ASN A 12 -3.36 -0.65 -6.40
N MET A 13 -2.42 0.04 -5.74
CA MET A 13 -2.15 -0.19 -4.32
C MET A 13 -3.25 0.40 -3.43
N GLY A 14 -3.78 1.58 -3.76
CA GLY A 14 -4.91 2.17 -3.03
C GLY A 14 -6.17 1.31 -3.15
N GLU A 15 -6.47 0.77 -4.33
CA GLU A 15 -7.57 -0.17 -4.53
C GLU A 15 -7.35 -1.49 -3.76
N ALA A 16 -6.13 -2.04 -3.75
CA ALA A 16 -5.82 -3.24 -3.00
C ALA A 16 -6.09 -3.06 -1.50
N LEU A 17 -5.62 -1.95 -0.93
CA LEU A 17 -5.87 -1.59 0.47
C LEU A 17 -7.36 -1.38 0.75
N LEU A 18 -8.06 -0.64 -0.11
CA LEU A 18 -9.51 -0.46 0.01
C LEU A 18 -10.25 -1.80 0.07
N ARG A 19 -9.96 -2.70 -0.89
CA ARG A 19 -10.57 -4.04 -0.94
C ARG A 19 -10.18 -4.89 0.27
N GLY A 20 -8.92 -4.83 0.69
CA GLY A 20 -8.43 -5.53 1.88
C GLY A 20 -9.15 -5.08 3.14
N LEU A 21 -9.29 -3.79 3.37
CA LEU A 21 -9.99 -3.20 4.52
C LEU A 21 -11.48 -3.63 4.57
N LEU A 22 -12.15 -3.63 3.42
CA LEU A 22 -13.54 -4.08 3.31
C LEU A 22 -13.67 -5.59 3.55
N ASN A 23 -12.82 -6.41 2.94
CA ASN A 23 -12.88 -7.87 3.02
C ASN A 23 -12.56 -8.39 4.45
N ASN A 24 -11.70 -7.67 5.18
CA ASN A 24 -11.34 -8.00 6.57
C ASN A 24 -12.25 -7.32 7.60
N ASN A 25 -13.32 -6.64 7.17
CA ASN A 25 -14.26 -5.93 8.04
C ASN A 25 -13.59 -4.90 8.96
N TRP A 26 -12.47 -4.31 8.55
CA TRP A 26 -11.82 -3.22 9.28
C TRP A 26 -12.69 -1.96 9.28
N ALA A 27 -13.38 -1.72 8.16
CA ALA A 27 -14.39 -0.66 8.00
C ALA A 27 -15.47 -1.11 7.02
N SER A 28 -16.66 -0.52 7.15
CA SER A 28 -17.74 -0.61 6.16
C SER A 28 -17.53 0.35 4.99
N LYS A 29 -18.29 0.19 3.91
CA LYS A 29 -18.15 1.02 2.70
C LYS A 29 -18.44 2.49 2.95
N ASP A 30 -19.35 2.80 3.84
CA ASP A 30 -19.75 4.16 4.22
C ASP A 30 -18.78 4.83 5.22
N GLU A 31 -17.83 4.08 5.76
CA GLU A 31 -16.74 4.58 6.60
C GLU A 31 -15.43 4.87 5.81
N LEU A 32 -15.37 4.47 4.53
CA LEU A 32 -14.20 4.68 3.68
C LEU A 32 -14.47 5.71 2.58
N HIS A 33 -13.47 6.53 2.33
CA HIS A 33 -13.49 7.52 1.27
C HIS A 33 -12.25 7.36 0.36
N VAL A 34 -12.41 7.47 -0.94
CA VAL A 34 -11.30 7.41 -1.89
C VAL A 34 -11.17 8.74 -2.61
N VAL A 35 -9.95 9.25 -2.67
CA VAL A 35 -9.61 10.46 -3.42
C VAL A 35 -8.82 10.09 -4.66
N GLU A 36 -9.36 10.38 -5.84
CA GLU A 36 -8.73 10.07 -7.12
C GLU A 36 -9.01 11.21 -8.12
N PRO A 37 -7.97 11.91 -8.62
CA PRO A 37 -8.17 13.03 -9.54
C PRO A 37 -8.59 12.62 -10.95
N VAL A 38 -8.29 11.38 -11.38
CA VAL A 38 -8.58 10.89 -12.75
C VAL A 38 -10.02 10.39 -12.84
N SER A 39 -10.85 11.02 -13.67
CA SER A 39 -12.29 10.71 -13.79
C SER A 39 -12.54 9.26 -14.19
N GLU A 40 -11.83 8.76 -15.22
CA GLU A 40 -11.98 7.38 -15.69
C GLU A 40 -11.66 6.35 -14.59
N ARG A 41 -10.71 6.70 -13.71
CA ARG A 41 -10.38 5.84 -12.57
C ARG A 41 -11.45 5.89 -11.48
N ARG A 42 -12.03 7.06 -11.22
CA ARG A 42 -13.18 7.18 -10.31
C ARG A 42 -14.37 6.34 -10.79
N ASP A 43 -14.70 6.44 -12.09
CA ASP A 43 -15.79 5.69 -12.71
C ASP A 43 -15.58 4.18 -12.58
N TYR A 44 -14.35 3.72 -12.86
CA TYR A 44 -13.98 2.32 -12.67
C TYR A 44 -14.17 1.85 -11.22
N LEU A 45 -13.68 2.62 -10.25
CA LEU A 45 -13.80 2.28 -8.82
C LEU A 45 -15.28 2.27 -8.38
N ALA A 46 -16.06 3.25 -8.80
CA ALA A 46 -17.49 3.32 -8.50
C ALA A 46 -18.26 2.12 -9.05
N ALA A 47 -17.90 1.66 -10.25
CA ALA A 47 -18.51 0.49 -10.88
C ALA A 47 -18.11 -0.83 -10.21
N THR A 48 -16.84 -0.95 -9.77
CA THR A 48 -16.29 -2.21 -9.24
C THR A 48 -16.40 -2.36 -7.74
N ILE A 49 -16.51 -1.25 -7.00
CA ILE A 49 -16.65 -1.23 -5.52
C ILE A 49 -17.83 -0.31 -5.16
N SER A 50 -19.02 -0.66 -5.62
CA SER A 50 -20.22 0.14 -5.40
C SER A 50 -20.49 0.40 -3.92
N GLY A 51 -20.87 1.65 -3.59
CA GLY A 51 -21.25 2.08 -2.24
C GLY A 51 -20.09 2.69 -1.43
N VAL A 52 -18.87 2.75 -1.95
CA VAL A 52 -17.78 3.55 -1.37
C VAL A 52 -17.88 4.98 -1.86
N SER A 53 -17.62 5.94 -0.99
CA SER A 53 -17.56 7.36 -1.34
C SER A 53 -16.28 7.66 -2.11
N ILE A 54 -16.38 8.38 -3.24
CA ILE A 54 -15.25 8.74 -4.09
C ILE A 54 -15.35 10.21 -4.48
N SER A 55 -14.22 10.93 -4.38
CA SER A 55 -14.13 12.33 -4.81
C SER A 55 -12.85 12.63 -5.57
N GLU A 56 -12.76 13.83 -6.13
CA GLU A 56 -11.54 14.36 -6.74
C GLU A 56 -10.58 14.94 -5.70
N GLU A 57 -11.12 15.55 -4.64
CA GLU A 57 -10.37 16.25 -3.60
C GLU A 57 -10.54 15.59 -2.23
N PRO A 58 -9.54 15.71 -1.34
CA PRO A 58 -9.59 15.17 0.02
C PRO A 58 -10.60 15.92 0.90
N LEU A 59 -11.10 15.21 1.91
CA LEU A 59 -11.94 15.74 2.97
C LEU A 59 -11.10 16.28 4.14
N SER A 60 -11.66 17.27 4.88
CA SER A 60 -11.03 17.81 6.09
C SER A 60 -11.21 16.91 7.31
N GLU A 61 -10.29 17.05 8.28
CA GLU A 61 -10.37 16.42 9.61
C GLU A 61 -10.53 14.89 9.54
N LEU A 62 -9.82 14.25 8.59
CA LEU A 62 -9.96 12.82 8.35
C LEU A 62 -8.58 12.15 8.24
N ASP A 63 -8.42 11.04 8.94
CA ASP A 63 -7.23 10.17 8.84
C ASP A 63 -6.98 9.80 7.37
N SER A 64 -5.73 9.89 6.94
CA SER A 64 -5.38 9.82 5.53
C SER A 64 -4.30 8.78 5.25
N LEU A 65 -4.59 7.87 4.33
CA LEU A 65 -3.63 6.93 3.75
C LEU A 65 -3.18 7.45 2.38
N ILE A 66 -1.91 7.81 2.24
CA ILE A 66 -1.33 8.30 0.99
C ILE A 66 -0.82 7.11 0.16
N ALA A 67 -1.49 6.84 -0.96
CA ALA A 67 -1.20 5.77 -1.91
C ALA A 67 -0.92 6.31 -3.32
N VAL A 68 -0.31 7.49 -3.41
CA VAL A 68 0.11 8.10 -4.68
C VAL A 68 1.58 7.81 -4.96
N LYS A 69 2.04 8.11 -6.18
CA LYS A 69 3.46 8.03 -6.54
C LYS A 69 4.29 9.01 -5.68
N PRO A 70 5.57 8.67 -5.39
CA PRO A 70 6.41 9.49 -4.50
C PRO A 70 6.56 10.95 -4.93
N ASP A 71 6.62 11.23 -6.23
CA ASP A 71 6.70 12.58 -6.81
C ASP A 71 5.46 13.45 -6.54
N LYS A 72 4.31 12.83 -6.26
CA LYS A 72 3.04 13.50 -5.94
C LYS A 72 2.84 13.76 -4.45
N VAL A 73 3.61 13.13 -3.58
CA VAL A 73 3.44 13.26 -2.12
C VAL A 73 3.55 14.70 -1.64
N PRO A 74 4.52 15.54 -2.05
CA PRO A 74 4.61 16.92 -1.58
C PRO A 74 3.37 17.76 -1.92
N GLU A 75 2.79 17.57 -3.10
CA GLU A 75 1.56 18.24 -3.53
C GLU A 75 0.39 17.84 -2.64
N VAL A 76 0.20 16.53 -2.41
CA VAL A 76 -0.86 15.97 -1.56
C VAL A 76 -0.71 16.49 -0.12
N LEU A 77 0.49 16.47 0.44
CA LEU A 77 0.76 16.96 1.79
C LEU A 77 0.46 18.47 1.93
N GLY A 78 0.77 19.26 0.88
CA GLY A 78 0.44 20.69 0.85
C GLY A 78 -1.07 20.98 0.86
N VAL A 79 -1.88 20.07 0.36
CA VAL A 79 -3.35 20.12 0.48
C VAL A 79 -3.78 19.66 1.87
N LEU A 80 -3.31 18.48 2.33
CA LEU A 80 -3.67 17.90 3.61
C LEU A 80 -3.31 18.80 4.81
N SER A 81 -2.20 19.55 4.73
CA SER A 81 -1.79 20.49 5.80
C SER A 81 -2.82 21.58 6.10
N LYS A 82 -3.71 21.88 5.15
CA LYS A 82 -4.80 22.86 5.31
C LYS A 82 -6.10 22.22 5.77
N LEU A 83 -6.19 20.89 5.75
CA LEU A 83 -7.38 20.12 6.05
C LEU A 83 -7.33 19.48 7.44
N ASN A 84 -6.24 19.67 8.18
CA ASN A 84 -6.03 19.23 9.57
C ASN A 84 -6.35 17.73 9.79
N PRO A 85 -5.72 16.79 9.08
CA PRO A 85 -5.87 15.37 9.40
C PRO A 85 -5.24 15.08 10.76
N ASP A 86 -5.79 14.13 11.47
CA ASP A 86 -5.23 13.68 12.75
C ASP A 86 -4.01 12.79 12.52
N ARG A 87 -4.13 11.84 11.57
CA ARG A 87 -3.08 10.90 11.18
C ARG A 87 -2.87 10.86 9.68
N VAL A 88 -1.60 10.72 9.30
CA VAL A 88 -1.20 10.49 7.90
C VAL A 88 -0.28 9.29 7.83
N LEU A 89 -0.72 8.23 7.15
CA LEU A 89 0.09 7.06 6.81
C LEU A 89 0.47 7.13 5.33
N SER A 90 1.77 7.18 5.02
CA SER A 90 2.26 7.15 3.64
C SER A 90 2.88 5.81 3.29
N ILE A 91 2.46 5.25 2.15
CA ILE A 91 3.08 4.04 1.56
C ILE A 91 3.99 4.38 0.37
N ALA A 92 4.29 5.65 0.15
CA ALA A 92 5.13 6.10 -0.95
C ALA A 92 6.61 5.78 -0.68
N ALA A 93 7.24 5.07 -1.61
CA ALA A 93 8.65 4.71 -1.49
C ALA A 93 9.57 5.94 -1.46
N GLY A 94 10.61 5.91 -0.61
CA GLY A 94 11.66 6.93 -0.60
C GLY A 94 11.30 8.28 0.05
N VAL A 95 10.05 8.50 0.45
CA VAL A 95 9.64 9.75 1.11
C VAL A 95 9.83 9.61 2.62
N ARG A 96 10.76 10.37 3.17
CA ARG A 96 11.11 10.32 4.60
C ARG A 96 10.04 10.97 5.48
N VAL A 97 9.84 10.41 6.68
CA VAL A 97 8.93 10.96 7.70
C VAL A 97 9.23 12.43 7.98
N SER A 98 10.50 12.77 8.21
CA SER A 98 10.90 14.15 8.51
C SER A 98 10.56 15.16 7.40
N SER A 99 10.46 14.71 6.14
CA SER A 99 10.04 15.57 5.03
C SER A 99 8.52 15.77 5.03
N MET A 100 7.76 14.78 5.44
CA MET A 100 6.31 14.86 5.57
C MET A 100 5.90 15.73 6.75
N GLU A 101 6.54 15.55 7.92
CA GLU A 101 6.31 16.33 9.13
C GLU A 101 6.58 17.83 8.92
N LYS A 102 7.62 18.20 8.15
CA LYS A 102 7.91 19.59 7.80
C LYS A 102 6.77 20.29 7.06
N ILE A 103 5.98 19.55 6.28
CA ILE A 103 4.87 20.12 5.51
C ILE A 103 3.58 20.10 6.32
N LEU A 104 3.33 19.01 7.07
CA LEU A 104 2.10 18.81 7.83
C LEU A 104 2.09 19.55 9.17
N GLY A 105 3.27 19.83 9.76
CA GLY A 105 3.41 20.46 11.08
C GLY A 105 3.32 19.45 12.23
N GLU A 106 3.55 19.95 13.45
CA GLU A 106 3.72 19.15 14.67
C GLU A 106 2.40 18.54 15.22
N ASN A 107 1.26 19.00 14.74
CA ASN A 107 -0.04 18.54 15.22
C ASN A 107 -0.54 17.28 14.48
N VAL A 108 0.09 16.88 13.38
CA VAL A 108 -0.28 15.71 12.59
C VAL A 108 0.62 14.53 12.92
N ARG A 109 0.03 13.40 13.24
CA ARG A 109 0.76 12.16 13.52
C ARG A 109 1.10 11.47 12.19
N VAL A 110 2.40 11.40 11.91
CA VAL A 110 2.91 10.90 10.63
C VAL A 110 3.49 9.50 10.79
N LEU A 111 3.07 8.60 9.90
CA LEU A 111 3.60 7.25 9.79
C LEU A 111 4.03 6.98 8.35
N ARG A 112 5.00 6.11 8.21
CA ARG A 112 5.51 5.66 6.92
C ARG A 112 5.50 4.15 6.86
N ALA A 113 5.12 3.60 5.70
CA ALA A 113 5.22 2.18 5.49
C ALA A 113 5.77 1.84 4.10
N MET A 114 6.27 0.62 3.98
CA MET A 114 6.76 0.07 2.73
C MET A 114 6.12 -1.28 2.47
N PRO A 115 4.94 -1.32 1.82
CA PRO A 115 4.32 -2.55 1.33
C PRO A 115 4.97 -3.03 0.03
N ASN A 116 4.55 -4.21 -0.43
CA ASN A 116 4.95 -4.77 -1.72
C ASN A 116 3.75 -5.19 -2.58
N THR A 117 3.99 -5.48 -3.85
CA THR A 117 2.93 -5.78 -4.84
C THR A 117 2.06 -7.01 -4.53
N PRO A 118 2.50 -8.08 -3.84
CA PRO A 118 1.60 -9.16 -3.44
C PRO A 118 0.42 -8.73 -2.55
N ALA A 119 0.43 -7.52 -2.00
CA ALA A 119 -0.73 -6.90 -1.35
C ALA A 119 -1.98 -6.89 -2.25
N LEU A 120 -1.82 -6.82 -3.58
CA LEU A 120 -2.93 -6.90 -4.57
C LEU A 120 -3.78 -8.17 -4.43
N ILE A 121 -3.20 -9.24 -3.89
CA ILE A 121 -3.86 -10.53 -3.67
C ILE A 121 -3.93 -10.92 -2.18
N GLY A 122 -3.75 -9.95 -1.27
CA GLY A 122 -3.81 -10.20 0.17
C GLY A 122 -2.62 -10.99 0.74
N LYS A 123 -1.49 -11.03 0.04
CA LYS A 123 -0.25 -11.74 0.40
C LYS A 123 0.94 -10.79 0.51
N GLY A 124 0.68 -9.53 0.82
CA GLY A 124 1.70 -8.50 0.97
C GLY A 124 2.59 -8.68 2.19
N SER A 125 3.68 -7.93 2.19
CA SER A 125 4.58 -7.75 3.33
C SER A 125 4.89 -6.27 3.46
N ALA A 126 4.78 -5.70 4.66
CA ALA A 126 5.00 -4.30 4.91
C ALA A 126 5.81 -4.05 6.20
N GLY A 127 6.78 -3.14 6.14
CA GLY A 127 7.35 -2.52 7.33
C GLY A 127 6.61 -1.20 7.60
N VAL A 128 6.37 -0.88 8.88
CA VAL A 128 5.69 0.34 9.34
C VAL A 128 6.59 1.05 10.34
N ALA A 129 6.79 2.34 10.16
CA ALA A 129 7.57 3.18 11.06
C ALA A 129 6.78 4.42 11.49
N ALA A 130 6.94 4.79 12.76
CA ALA A 130 6.39 6.03 13.30
C ALA A 130 7.30 7.23 13.01
N GLY A 131 6.68 8.39 12.83
CA GLY A 131 7.37 9.67 12.93
C GLY A 131 7.50 10.16 14.36
N SER A 132 8.10 11.33 14.52
CA SER A 132 8.34 11.93 15.84
C SER A 132 7.05 12.37 16.56
N THR A 133 5.99 12.58 15.83
CA THR A 133 4.66 12.99 16.31
C THR A 133 3.71 11.83 16.61
N ALA A 134 4.04 10.62 16.14
CA ALA A 134 3.20 9.43 16.29
C ALA A 134 3.55 8.62 17.54
N ASN A 135 2.60 7.89 18.08
CA ASN A 135 2.71 7.05 19.26
C ASN A 135 2.39 5.57 18.95
N ASP A 136 2.40 4.72 19.98
CA ASP A 136 2.15 3.27 19.85
C ASP A 136 0.74 2.96 19.33
N GLU A 137 -0.28 3.76 19.69
CA GLU A 137 -1.65 3.57 19.20
C GLU A 137 -1.74 3.86 17.69
N ASP A 138 -0.97 4.84 17.22
CA ASP A 138 -0.89 5.16 15.79
C ASP A 138 -0.17 4.05 15.01
N LEU A 139 0.85 3.43 15.60
CA LEU A 139 1.51 2.26 15.02
C LEU A 139 0.55 1.06 14.92
N ILE A 140 -0.24 0.79 15.97
CA ILE A 140 -1.26 -0.26 15.95
C ILE A 140 -2.26 0.00 14.82
N TRP A 141 -2.78 1.22 14.72
CA TRP A 141 -3.70 1.63 13.65
C TRP A 141 -3.12 1.40 12.25
N ALA A 142 -1.86 1.78 12.02
CA ALA A 142 -1.22 1.60 10.72
C ALA A 142 -0.95 0.11 10.40
N VAL A 143 -0.56 -0.68 11.41
CA VAL A 143 -0.39 -2.14 11.27
C VAL A 143 -1.72 -2.81 10.94
N GLU A 144 -2.83 -2.44 11.59
CA GLU A 144 -4.16 -2.97 11.28
C GLU A 144 -4.55 -2.71 9.82
N ILE A 145 -4.33 -1.48 9.30
CA ILE A 145 -4.62 -1.12 7.91
C ILE A 145 -3.83 -2.01 6.95
N LEU A 146 -2.53 -2.17 7.17
CA LEU A 146 -1.66 -2.91 6.26
C LEU A 146 -1.83 -4.43 6.40
N SER A 147 -2.20 -4.91 7.58
CA SER A 147 -2.53 -6.32 7.82
C SER A 147 -3.78 -6.78 7.07
N ALA A 148 -4.62 -5.85 6.62
CA ALA A 148 -5.75 -6.17 5.74
C ALA A 148 -5.33 -6.73 4.37
N VAL A 149 -4.06 -6.56 3.97
CA VAL A 149 -3.54 -7.02 2.67
C VAL A 149 -2.31 -7.93 2.79
N GLY A 150 -1.96 -8.40 4.00
CA GLY A 150 -0.83 -9.31 4.22
C GLY A 150 -0.22 -9.21 5.61
N LEU A 151 1.09 -9.41 5.71
CA LEU A 151 1.85 -9.23 6.94
C LEU A 151 2.28 -7.77 7.08
N ALA A 152 2.07 -7.18 8.25
CA ALA A 152 2.64 -5.89 8.61
C ALA A 152 3.43 -6.01 9.93
N MET A 153 4.58 -5.34 10.01
CA MET A 153 5.40 -5.32 11.22
C MET A 153 5.96 -3.92 11.48
N VAL A 154 6.10 -3.58 12.76
CA VAL A 154 6.74 -2.33 13.16
C VAL A 154 8.26 -2.47 13.01
N VAL A 155 8.87 -1.45 12.44
CA VAL A 155 10.32 -1.30 12.26
C VAL A 155 10.73 0.14 12.52
N GLU A 156 12.02 0.40 12.73
CA GLU A 156 12.55 1.76 12.72
C GLU A 156 12.54 2.33 11.29
N GLU A 157 12.36 3.66 11.13
CA GLU A 157 12.38 4.27 9.79
C GLU A 157 13.68 3.98 9.04
N SER A 158 14.81 3.93 9.74
CA SER A 158 16.12 3.59 9.18
C SER A 158 16.20 2.18 8.57
N GLN A 159 15.29 1.28 8.95
CA GLN A 159 15.22 -0.10 8.44
C GLN A 159 14.33 -0.23 7.20
N LEU A 160 13.55 0.78 6.82
CA LEU A 160 12.62 0.70 5.68
C LEU A 160 13.35 0.51 4.33
N ASP A 161 14.60 0.95 4.21
CA ASP A 161 15.40 0.66 3.02
C ASP A 161 15.79 -0.83 2.96
N ALA A 162 16.08 -1.46 4.10
CA ALA A 162 16.30 -2.90 4.18
C ALA A 162 14.99 -3.68 3.90
N VAL A 163 13.84 -3.23 4.42
CA VAL A 163 12.52 -3.78 4.08
C VAL A 163 12.29 -3.70 2.57
N THR A 164 12.64 -2.59 1.94
CA THR A 164 12.55 -2.42 0.48
C THR A 164 13.40 -3.46 -0.24
N GLY A 165 14.66 -3.65 0.18
CA GLY A 165 15.57 -4.63 -0.41
C GLY A 165 15.11 -6.08 -0.25
N VAL A 166 14.52 -6.43 0.89
CA VAL A 166 14.08 -7.80 1.19
C VAL A 166 12.70 -8.10 0.62
N SER A 167 11.69 -7.31 0.97
CA SER A 167 10.29 -7.58 0.62
C SER A 167 9.72 -6.67 -0.47
N GLY A 168 10.11 -5.40 -0.50
CA GLY A 168 9.63 -4.45 -1.51
C GLY A 168 10.02 -4.88 -2.92
N SER A 169 11.31 -5.17 -3.13
CA SER A 169 11.87 -5.66 -4.40
C SER A 169 11.82 -7.19 -4.54
N GLY A 170 11.53 -7.92 -3.46
CA GLY A 170 11.51 -9.38 -3.42
C GLY A 170 10.73 -10.04 -4.56
N PRO A 171 9.52 -9.59 -4.91
CA PRO A 171 8.77 -10.14 -6.04
C PRO A 171 9.53 -10.09 -7.37
N ALA A 172 10.28 -9.01 -7.62
CA ALA A 172 11.06 -8.86 -8.85
C ALA A 172 12.20 -9.89 -8.93
N TYR A 173 12.82 -10.24 -7.81
CA TYR A 173 13.86 -11.28 -7.77
C TYR A 173 13.27 -12.66 -8.11
N LEU A 174 12.09 -12.96 -7.57
CA LEU A 174 11.39 -14.22 -7.85
C LEU A 174 10.92 -14.29 -9.31
N PHE A 175 10.45 -13.21 -9.90
CA PHE A 175 10.09 -13.16 -11.30
C PHE A 175 11.29 -13.35 -12.22
N PHE A 176 12.43 -12.73 -11.90
CA PHE A 176 13.66 -12.93 -12.64
C PHE A 176 14.16 -14.38 -12.55
N LEU A 177 14.11 -14.99 -11.36
CA LEU A 177 14.46 -16.41 -11.18
C LEU A 177 13.50 -17.32 -11.95
N ALA A 178 12.18 -17.03 -11.91
CA ALA A 178 11.19 -17.80 -12.65
C ALA A 178 11.46 -17.75 -14.16
N GLU A 179 11.74 -16.57 -14.72
CA GLU A 179 12.07 -16.39 -16.13
C GLU A 179 13.30 -17.21 -16.54
N ALA A 180 14.38 -17.13 -15.75
CA ALA A 180 15.59 -17.90 -16.01
C ALA A 180 15.37 -19.43 -15.94
N LEU A 181 14.53 -19.91 -15.01
CA LEU A 181 14.20 -21.33 -14.90
C LEU A 181 13.32 -21.80 -16.06
N ILE A 182 12.38 -20.96 -16.54
CA ILE A 182 11.53 -21.26 -17.70
C ILE A 182 12.42 -21.40 -18.94
N ASP A 183 13.33 -20.48 -19.18
CA ASP A 183 14.25 -20.49 -20.32
C ASP A 183 15.15 -21.75 -20.26
N ALA A 184 15.74 -22.06 -19.12
CA ALA A 184 16.54 -23.28 -18.94
C ALA A 184 15.73 -24.56 -19.21
N GLY A 185 14.46 -24.62 -18.78
CA GLY A 185 13.56 -25.74 -19.07
C GLY A 185 13.35 -25.93 -20.57
N CYS A 186 13.22 -24.83 -21.33
CA CYS A 186 13.11 -24.87 -22.78
C CYS A 186 14.41 -25.39 -23.43
N GLU A 187 15.56 -24.98 -22.96
CA GLU A 187 16.86 -25.42 -23.47
C GLU A 187 17.11 -26.93 -23.29
N VAL A 188 16.52 -27.53 -22.26
CA VAL A 188 16.63 -28.99 -22.01
C VAL A 188 15.48 -29.81 -22.60
N GLY A 189 14.58 -29.20 -23.38
CA GLY A 189 13.61 -29.89 -24.23
C GLY A 189 12.14 -29.80 -23.82
N LEU A 190 11.79 -28.99 -22.81
CA LEU A 190 10.39 -28.70 -22.51
C LEU A 190 9.86 -27.65 -23.46
N SER A 191 8.56 -27.70 -23.76
CA SER A 191 7.86 -26.56 -24.36
C SER A 191 7.78 -25.41 -23.37
N LYS A 192 7.58 -24.19 -23.86
CA LYS A 192 7.46 -23.00 -23.01
C LYS A 192 6.33 -23.13 -21.99
N ASP A 193 5.17 -23.64 -22.40
CA ASP A 193 4.00 -23.79 -21.54
C ASP A 193 4.21 -24.84 -20.45
N GLU A 194 4.90 -25.97 -20.78
CA GLU A 194 5.28 -27.01 -19.79
C GLU A 194 6.27 -26.44 -18.77
N SER A 195 7.33 -25.77 -19.24
CA SER A 195 8.35 -25.19 -18.39
C SER A 195 7.75 -24.12 -17.47
N GLN A 196 6.94 -23.22 -18.00
CA GLN A 196 6.26 -22.19 -17.23
C GLN A 196 5.37 -22.80 -16.13
N SER A 197 4.51 -23.76 -16.49
CA SER A 197 3.60 -24.38 -15.54
C SER A 197 4.33 -25.08 -14.40
N LEU A 198 5.44 -25.78 -14.70
CA LEU A 198 6.26 -26.46 -13.71
C LEU A 198 6.96 -25.47 -12.78
N VAL A 199 7.52 -24.39 -13.31
CA VAL A 199 8.24 -23.38 -12.53
C VAL A 199 7.27 -22.63 -11.60
N GLU A 200 6.12 -22.16 -12.11
CA GLU A 200 5.11 -21.46 -11.31
C GLU A 200 4.64 -22.33 -10.14
N GLN A 201 4.29 -23.61 -10.41
CA GLN A 201 3.84 -24.51 -9.35
C GLN A 201 4.96 -24.84 -8.36
N THR A 202 6.22 -24.96 -8.82
CA THR A 202 7.38 -25.22 -7.95
C THR A 202 7.63 -24.06 -6.99
N LEU A 203 7.61 -22.81 -7.50
CA LEU A 203 7.80 -21.62 -6.65
C LEU A 203 6.66 -21.48 -5.62
N LEU A 204 5.43 -21.70 -6.04
CA LEU A 204 4.26 -21.67 -5.13
C LEU A 204 4.39 -22.75 -4.05
N GLY A 205 4.74 -23.97 -4.43
CA GLY A 205 4.91 -25.10 -3.49
C GLY A 205 6.08 -24.89 -2.52
N ALA A 206 7.22 -24.42 -3.02
CA ALA A 206 8.38 -24.15 -2.19
C ALA A 206 8.13 -23.04 -1.15
N ALA A 207 7.37 -22.01 -1.52
CA ALA A 207 7.00 -20.93 -0.61
C ALA A 207 5.98 -21.39 0.47
N ALA A 208 5.24 -22.47 0.23
CA ALA A 208 4.25 -22.99 1.16
C ALA A 208 4.83 -24.03 2.17
N LEU A 209 6.03 -24.61 1.90
CA LEU A 209 6.75 -25.52 2.79
C LEU A 209 7.45 -24.77 3.93
#